data_bff29eda78620bd35b0a70b861773a2d
#
_entry.id   bff29eda78620bd35b0a70b861773a2d
#
_cell.length_a   1.000
_cell.length_b   1.000
_cell.length_c   1.000
_cell.angle_alpha   90.00
_cell.angle_beta   90.00
_cell.angle_gamma   90.00
#
_symmetry.space_group_name_H-M   'P 1'
#
loop_
_entity.id
_entity.type
_entity.pdbx_description
1 polymer ?
#
loop_
_entity_poly.entity_id
_entity_poly.type
_entity_poly.pdbx_seq_one_letter_code
_entity_poly.pdbx_strand_id
1 'polypeptide(L)'
;MGLLTGKRALIMGLANDNSIAWGISKAFHAEGAELCFTYVGEAIEKRVRPLAASLGVDFIEPCNVDSDADIDNLMVAIKNRWGTFDIIVHAIGFAKKDELAGDYLNVSREGFRIAMDISVYSLTAVVKAARPMLNSGGSVITLTYHGSQQVAQNYNVMGVAKAALEASVRYLASDLGPSNIRVNAISAGPIRTLAASGITGFKDLLKNFPDQAPLRKLVSQEEVGNMAMFLCSDLASATTGEIIYVDAGFRTVSVKI
;
A
#
# COMPACT_ATOMS: atom_id res chain seq x y z
N MET A 1 23.78 12.25 2.16
CA MET A 1 22.50 12.58 2.78
C MET A 1 21.48 11.72 2.05
N GLY A 2 20.68 10.92 2.76
CA GLY A 2 19.69 10.05 2.11
C GLY A 2 18.56 10.85 1.49
N LEU A 3 17.86 10.28 0.50
CA LEU A 3 16.77 10.94 -0.24
C LEU A 3 15.56 11.31 0.62
N LEU A 4 15.39 10.66 1.77
CA LEU A 4 14.28 10.90 2.70
C LEU A 4 14.77 11.45 4.06
N THR A 5 15.99 11.97 4.14
CA THR A 5 16.54 12.54 5.38
C THR A 5 15.64 13.63 5.92
N GLY A 6 15.22 13.51 7.18
CA GLY A 6 14.31 14.44 7.86
C GLY A 6 12.83 14.32 7.50
N LYS A 7 12.45 13.39 6.60
CA LYS A 7 11.05 13.08 6.31
C LYS A 7 10.49 12.11 7.36
N ARG A 8 9.22 12.28 7.72
CA ARG A 8 8.45 11.45 8.66
C ARG A 8 7.39 10.67 7.89
N ALA A 9 7.39 9.36 8.02
CA ALA A 9 6.52 8.48 7.25
C ALA A 9 5.64 7.59 8.13
N LEU A 10 4.33 7.70 7.93
CA LEU A 10 3.32 6.77 8.45
C LEU A 10 3.24 5.56 7.54
N ILE A 11 3.56 4.37 8.06
CA ILE A 11 3.53 3.10 7.34
C ILE A 11 2.39 2.24 7.85
N MET A 12 1.38 2.02 7.01
CA MET A 12 0.19 1.23 7.33
C MET A 12 0.20 -0.08 6.53
N GLY A 13 -0.25 -1.18 7.15
CA GLY A 13 -0.37 -2.49 6.50
C GLY A 13 0.86 -3.40 6.64
N LEU A 14 1.77 -3.10 7.57
CA LEU A 14 2.81 -4.04 7.97
C LEU A 14 2.18 -5.18 8.79
N ALA A 15 2.29 -6.42 8.31
CA ALA A 15 1.75 -7.60 8.98
C ALA A 15 2.84 -8.61 9.37
N ASN A 16 3.91 -8.69 8.62
CA ASN A 16 5.09 -9.52 8.85
C ASN A 16 6.24 -9.09 7.91
N ASP A 17 7.38 -9.78 7.98
CA ASP A 17 8.57 -9.56 7.16
C ASP A 17 8.37 -9.83 5.64
N ASN A 18 7.27 -10.50 5.26
CA ASN A 18 6.90 -10.72 3.86
C ASN A 18 5.96 -9.62 3.31
N SER A 19 5.56 -8.65 4.12
CA SER A 19 4.72 -7.54 3.66
C SER A 19 5.48 -6.61 2.71
N ILE A 20 4.83 -6.11 1.66
CA ILE A 20 5.42 -5.08 0.79
C ILE A 20 5.77 -3.83 1.62
N ALA A 21 4.92 -3.49 2.59
CA ALA A 21 5.19 -2.42 3.55
C ALA A 21 6.55 -2.57 4.27
N TRP A 22 7.01 -3.79 4.51
CA TRP A 22 8.32 -4.03 5.11
C TRP A 22 9.47 -3.67 4.16
N GLY A 23 9.38 -4.04 2.87
CA GLY A 23 10.34 -3.62 1.85
C GLY A 23 10.42 -2.10 1.74
N ILE A 24 9.27 -1.43 1.72
CA ILE A 24 9.16 0.04 1.71
C ILE A 24 9.80 0.64 2.97
N SER A 25 9.51 0.09 4.15
CA SER A 25 10.06 0.56 5.43
C SER A 25 11.58 0.50 5.47
N LYS A 26 12.16 -0.61 5.00
CA LYS A 26 13.63 -0.76 4.92
C LYS A 26 14.27 0.27 3.98
N ALA A 27 13.67 0.48 2.80
CA ALA A 27 14.15 1.48 1.86
C ALA A 27 14.07 2.91 2.44
N PHE A 28 12.96 3.25 3.10
CA PHE A 28 12.77 4.57 3.71
C PHE A 28 13.72 4.81 4.87
N HIS A 29 13.89 3.81 5.75
CA HIS A 29 14.83 3.88 6.88
C HIS A 29 16.27 4.07 6.39
N ALA A 30 16.71 3.30 5.40
CA ALA A 30 18.05 3.39 4.82
C ALA A 30 18.33 4.78 4.23
N GLU A 31 17.30 5.48 3.75
CA GLU A 31 17.37 6.83 3.19
C GLU A 31 17.10 7.94 4.24
N GLY A 32 17.04 7.58 5.53
CA GLY A 32 17.01 8.51 6.65
C GLY A 32 15.63 9.04 7.04
N ALA A 33 14.55 8.37 6.67
CA ALA A 33 13.21 8.70 7.14
C ALA A 33 12.97 8.23 8.58
N GLU A 34 12.26 9.02 9.38
CA GLU A 34 11.64 8.58 10.64
C GLU A 34 10.33 7.84 10.32
N LEU A 35 10.09 6.70 10.99
CA LEU A 35 8.94 5.85 10.69
C LEU A 35 7.97 5.76 11.87
N CYS A 36 6.67 5.70 11.56
CA CYS A 36 5.61 5.25 12.45
C CYS A 36 4.91 4.04 11.81
N PHE A 37 4.69 2.98 12.57
CA PHE A 37 3.97 1.80 12.10
C PHE A 37 2.58 1.73 12.71
N THR A 38 1.64 1.15 11.95
CA THR A 38 0.33 0.78 12.51
C THR A 38 0.14 -0.74 12.50
N TYR A 39 -0.71 -1.21 13.41
CA TYR A 39 -1.15 -2.59 13.48
C TYR A 39 -2.63 -2.69 13.83
N VAL A 40 -3.25 -3.85 13.58
CA VAL A 40 -4.61 -4.18 14.00
C VAL A 40 -4.62 -5.50 14.78
N GLY A 41 -5.02 -5.44 16.04
CA GLY A 41 -5.10 -6.61 16.92
C GLY A 41 -3.75 -7.15 17.38
N GLU A 42 -3.79 -7.87 18.50
CA GLU A 42 -2.61 -8.38 19.22
C GLU A 42 -1.72 -9.31 18.38
N ALA A 43 -2.33 -10.12 17.51
CA ALA A 43 -1.59 -11.08 16.67
C ALA A 43 -0.68 -10.38 15.66
N ILE A 44 -1.08 -9.24 15.13
CA ILE A 44 -0.25 -8.42 14.22
C ILE A 44 0.76 -7.61 15.03
N GLU A 45 0.36 -7.03 16.16
CA GLU A 45 1.25 -6.30 17.05
C GLU A 45 2.51 -7.11 17.41
N LYS A 46 2.32 -8.37 17.84
CA LYS A 46 3.43 -9.30 18.19
C LYS A 46 4.43 -9.52 17.06
N ARG A 47 4.05 -9.30 15.81
CA ARG A 47 4.91 -9.43 14.63
C ARG A 47 5.54 -8.09 14.24
N VAL A 48 4.78 -7.00 14.36
CA VAL A 48 5.23 -5.65 13.96
C VAL A 48 6.28 -5.10 14.92
N ARG A 49 6.10 -5.27 16.24
CA ARG A 49 7.04 -4.73 17.24
C ARG A 49 8.50 -5.19 17.06
N PRO A 50 8.80 -6.49 16.87
CA PRO A 50 10.18 -6.92 16.63
C PRO A 50 10.76 -6.36 15.32
N LEU A 51 9.94 -6.23 14.26
CA LEU A 51 10.38 -5.66 12.98
C LEU A 51 10.72 -4.17 13.14
N ALA A 52 9.84 -3.41 13.79
CA ALA A 52 10.10 -2.00 14.08
C ALA A 52 11.36 -1.82 14.94
N ALA A 53 11.52 -2.62 15.99
CA ALA A 53 12.68 -2.60 16.85
C ALA A 53 13.99 -2.90 16.07
N SER A 54 13.96 -3.77 15.05
CA SER A 54 15.13 -4.06 14.21
C SER A 54 15.59 -2.86 13.38
N LEU A 55 14.71 -1.87 13.16
CA LEU A 55 15.04 -0.57 12.56
C LEU A 55 15.23 0.55 13.59
N GLY A 56 15.23 0.24 14.89
CA GLY A 56 15.31 1.24 15.95
C GLY A 56 14.05 2.13 16.08
N VAL A 57 12.91 1.68 15.55
CA VAL A 57 11.65 2.42 15.58
C VAL A 57 10.82 1.98 16.78
N ASP A 58 10.44 2.93 17.62
CA ASP A 58 9.58 2.75 18.80
C ASP A 58 8.16 3.29 18.63
N PHE A 59 7.91 4.06 17.56
CA PHE A 59 6.61 4.67 17.30
C PHE A 59 5.70 3.68 16.55
N ILE A 60 4.81 3.04 17.30
CA ILE A 60 3.93 1.96 16.82
C ILE A 60 2.57 2.14 17.46
N GLU A 61 1.51 2.36 16.65
CA GLU A 61 0.18 2.68 17.12
C GLU A 61 -0.87 1.68 16.61
N PRO A 62 -1.88 1.34 17.42
CA PRO A 62 -3.02 0.57 16.93
C PRO A 62 -3.85 1.42 15.98
N CYS A 63 -4.35 0.83 14.89
CA CYS A 63 -5.29 1.49 13.99
C CYS A 63 -6.07 0.47 13.16
N ASN A 64 -7.34 0.29 13.47
CA ASN A 64 -8.27 -0.39 12.58
C ASN A 64 -8.89 0.65 11.63
N VAL A 65 -8.60 0.55 10.34
CA VAL A 65 -9.08 1.52 9.33
C VAL A 65 -10.59 1.41 9.03
N ASP A 66 -11.27 0.44 9.60
CA ASP A 66 -12.74 0.29 9.60
C ASP A 66 -13.41 1.15 10.71
N SER A 67 -12.61 1.93 11.44
CA SER A 67 -13.03 2.76 12.57
C SER A 67 -12.50 4.19 12.43
N ASP A 68 -13.37 5.16 12.20
CA ASP A 68 -12.98 6.58 12.18
C ASP A 68 -12.33 7.00 13.50
N ALA A 69 -12.82 6.46 14.64
CA ALA A 69 -12.25 6.75 15.95
C ALA A 69 -10.79 6.26 16.09
N ASP A 70 -10.45 5.11 15.53
CA ASP A 70 -9.08 4.60 15.55
C ASP A 70 -8.18 5.48 14.66
N ILE A 71 -8.67 5.92 13.52
CA ILE A 71 -7.96 6.85 12.64
C ILE A 71 -7.71 8.19 13.35
N ASP A 72 -8.72 8.73 14.02
CA ASP A 72 -8.59 9.98 14.78
C ASP A 72 -7.59 9.83 15.93
N ASN A 73 -7.63 8.72 16.68
CA ASN A 73 -6.67 8.42 17.75
C ASN A 73 -5.24 8.32 17.23
N LEU A 74 -5.03 7.67 16.07
CA LEU A 74 -3.74 7.63 15.40
C LEU A 74 -3.24 9.05 15.06
N MET A 75 -4.11 9.91 14.53
CA MET A 75 -3.75 11.29 14.21
C MET A 75 -3.39 12.11 15.46
N VAL A 76 -4.07 11.86 16.60
CA VAL A 76 -3.71 12.47 17.88
C VAL A 76 -2.32 12.01 18.34
N ALA A 77 -1.99 10.72 18.23
CA ALA A 77 -0.67 10.19 18.56
C ALA A 77 0.43 10.81 17.70
N ILE A 78 0.20 10.88 16.38
CA ILE A 78 1.13 11.52 15.42
C ILE A 78 1.33 13.00 15.75
N LYS A 79 0.25 13.73 16.04
CA LYS A 79 0.33 15.15 16.42
C LYS A 79 1.18 15.36 17.68
N ASN A 80 1.00 14.51 18.67
CA ASN A 80 1.73 14.60 19.94
C ASN A 80 3.22 14.28 19.77
N ARG A 81 3.58 13.31 18.90
CA ARG A 81 4.96 12.86 18.71
C ARG A 81 5.73 13.72 17.70
N TRP A 82 5.08 14.07 16.58
CA TRP A 82 5.71 14.71 15.43
C TRP A 82 5.18 16.12 15.14
N GLY A 83 3.96 16.45 15.54
CA GLY A 83 3.26 17.68 15.14
C GLY A 83 2.78 17.60 13.70
N THR A 84 3.72 17.49 12.74
CA THR A 84 3.45 17.33 11.31
C THR A 84 4.29 16.19 10.73
N PHE A 85 3.94 15.70 9.55
CA PHE A 85 4.67 14.63 8.87
C PHE A 85 4.55 14.75 7.34
N ASP A 86 5.26 13.90 6.59
CA ASP A 86 5.48 14.10 5.17
C ASP A 86 4.87 13.02 4.31
N ILE A 87 4.84 11.76 4.79
CA ILE A 87 4.56 10.62 3.93
C ILE A 87 3.52 9.70 4.56
N ILE A 88 2.57 9.25 3.73
CA ILE A 88 1.65 8.14 4.06
C ILE A 88 1.92 6.99 3.09
N VAL A 89 2.19 5.81 3.63
CA VAL A 89 2.19 4.55 2.90
C VAL A 89 0.97 3.74 3.32
N HIS A 90 -0.05 3.72 2.46
CA HIS A 90 -1.28 2.95 2.66
C HIS A 90 -1.15 1.60 1.95
N ALA A 91 -0.60 0.59 2.65
CA ALA A 91 -0.42 -0.76 2.13
C ALA A 91 -1.49 -1.72 2.66
N ILE A 92 -2.75 -1.27 2.69
CA ILE A 92 -3.89 -1.99 3.26
C ILE A 92 -4.77 -2.54 2.13
N GLY A 93 -5.30 -3.72 2.36
CA GLY A 93 -6.31 -4.34 1.51
C GLY A 93 -6.83 -5.61 2.16
N PHE A 94 -8.14 -5.79 2.14
CA PHE A 94 -8.80 -6.95 2.70
C PHE A 94 -10.06 -7.30 1.92
N ALA A 95 -10.27 -8.60 1.72
CA ALA A 95 -11.55 -9.20 1.33
C ALA A 95 -11.68 -10.56 2.03
N LYS A 96 -12.91 -10.98 2.29
CA LYS A 96 -13.18 -12.32 2.79
C LYS A 96 -12.72 -13.36 1.77
N LYS A 97 -12.11 -14.45 2.21
CA LYS A 97 -11.54 -15.47 1.33
C LYS A 97 -12.58 -16.05 0.37
N ASP A 98 -13.81 -16.25 0.86
CA ASP A 98 -14.91 -16.82 0.10
C ASP A 98 -15.38 -15.88 -1.04
N GLU A 99 -15.07 -14.61 -0.96
CA GLU A 99 -15.41 -13.60 -1.97
C GLU A 99 -14.35 -13.48 -3.09
N LEU A 100 -13.23 -14.20 -2.95
CA LEU A 100 -12.13 -14.16 -3.92
C LEU A 100 -12.19 -15.33 -4.92
N ALA A 101 -12.81 -16.46 -4.57
CA ALA A 101 -12.82 -17.66 -5.38
C ALA A 101 -14.15 -17.87 -6.12
N GLY A 102 -14.12 -18.64 -7.22
CA GLY A 102 -15.31 -18.94 -8.02
C GLY A 102 -15.76 -17.79 -8.91
N ASP A 103 -17.04 -17.79 -9.28
CA ASP A 103 -17.61 -16.78 -10.15
C ASP A 103 -17.81 -15.45 -9.41
N TYR A 104 -17.39 -14.36 -10.02
CA TYR A 104 -17.60 -13.02 -9.48
C TYR A 104 -19.06 -12.70 -9.19
N LEU A 105 -19.99 -13.27 -9.95
CA LEU A 105 -21.44 -13.10 -9.74
C LEU A 105 -21.92 -13.54 -8.35
N ASN A 106 -21.15 -14.39 -7.66
CA ASN A 106 -21.47 -14.88 -6.32
C ASN A 106 -21.00 -13.96 -5.19
N VAL A 107 -20.32 -12.84 -5.52
CA VAL A 107 -19.89 -11.86 -4.52
C VAL A 107 -21.09 -11.32 -3.75
N SER A 108 -21.07 -11.45 -2.43
CA SER A 108 -22.14 -10.98 -1.57
C SER A 108 -22.12 -9.46 -1.41
N ARG A 109 -23.29 -8.86 -1.13
CA ARG A 109 -23.37 -7.43 -0.81
C ARG A 109 -22.47 -7.05 0.36
N GLU A 110 -22.41 -7.88 1.39
CA GLU A 110 -21.58 -7.64 2.57
C GLU A 110 -20.09 -7.82 2.28
N GLY A 111 -19.70 -8.84 1.50
CA GLY A 111 -18.32 -9.01 1.05
C GLY A 111 -17.83 -7.86 0.19
N PHE A 112 -18.69 -7.38 -0.71
CA PHE A 112 -18.42 -6.19 -1.52
C PHE A 112 -18.23 -4.94 -0.64
N ARG A 113 -19.14 -4.70 0.34
CA ARG A 113 -19.06 -3.57 1.27
C ARG A 113 -17.74 -3.58 2.04
N ILE A 114 -17.38 -4.72 2.64
CA ILE A 114 -16.14 -4.86 3.42
C ILE A 114 -14.91 -4.62 2.55
N ALA A 115 -14.85 -5.19 1.36
CA ALA A 115 -13.73 -5.03 0.45
C ALA A 115 -13.55 -3.57 0.02
N MET A 116 -14.63 -2.88 -0.30
CA MET A 116 -14.62 -1.46 -0.69
C MET A 116 -14.26 -0.54 0.47
N ASP A 117 -14.79 -0.80 1.66
CA ASP A 117 -14.55 -0.01 2.85
C ASP A 117 -13.06 -0.09 3.26
N ILE A 118 -12.56 -1.29 3.50
CA ILE A 118 -11.19 -1.49 3.99
C ILE A 118 -10.14 -1.24 2.91
N SER A 119 -10.40 -1.60 1.65
CA SER A 119 -9.37 -1.53 0.61
C SER A 119 -9.40 -0.25 -0.22
N VAL A 120 -10.46 0.56 -0.12
CA VAL A 120 -10.64 1.77 -0.93
C VAL A 120 -10.91 2.99 -0.05
N TYR A 121 -12.02 2.98 0.68
CA TYR A 121 -12.45 4.15 1.46
C TYR A 121 -11.44 4.50 2.56
N SER A 122 -10.80 3.51 3.16
CA SER A 122 -9.80 3.72 4.21
C SER A 122 -8.64 4.64 3.77
N LEU A 123 -8.22 4.59 2.49
CA LEU A 123 -7.24 5.56 1.97
C LEU A 123 -7.77 6.99 2.08
N THR A 124 -9.01 7.21 1.64
CA THR A 124 -9.65 8.53 1.70
C THR A 124 -9.83 9.00 3.14
N ALA A 125 -10.29 8.11 4.04
CA ALA A 125 -10.49 8.42 5.46
C ALA A 125 -9.18 8.81 6.16
N VAL A 126 -8.11 8.03 5.97
CA VAL A 126 -6.78 8.32 6.54
C VAL A 126 -6.24 9.64 5.99
N VAL A 127 -6.30 9.87 4.69
CA VAL A 127 -5.80 11.10 4.05
C VAL A 127 -6.59 12.32 4.52
N LYS A 128 -7.92 12.21 4.65
CA LYS A 128 -8.79 13.26 5.19
C LYS A 128 -8.37 13.65 6.61
N ALA A 129 -8.18 12.68 7.49
CA ALA A 129 -7.79 12.92 8.88
C ALA A 129 -6.36 13.48 8.97
N ALA A 130 -5.45 13.03 8.11
CA ALA A 130 -4.05 13.44 8.08
C ALA A 130 -3.82 14.82 7.44
N ARG A 131 -4.72 15.28 6.56
CA ARG A 131 -4.55 16.49 5.75
C ARG A 131 -4.07 17.74 6.55
N PRO A 132 -4.59 18.03 7.75
CA PRO A 132 -4.14 19.20 8.51
C PRO A 132 -2.70 19.14 9.03
N MET A 133 -2.09 17.94 9.01
CA MET A 133 -0.74 17.66 9.52
C MET A 133 0.26 17.30 8.44
N LEU A 134 -0.19 17.08 7.19
CA LEU A 134 0.70 16.81 6.08
C LEU A 134 1.44 18.07 5.64
N ASN A 135 2.77 17.97 5.60
CA ASN A 135 3.63 19.06 5.14
C ASN A 135 3.47 19.30 3.62
N SER A 136 3.66 20.55 3.20
CA SER A 136 3.86 20.86 1.77
C SER A 136 5.08 20.09 1.25
N GLY A 137 4.98 19.54 0.05
CA GLY A 137 5.96 18.59 -0.51
C GLY A 137 5.76 17.15 -0.06
N GLY A 138 4.69 16.89 0.70
CA GLY A 138 4.32 15.56 1.17
C GLY A 138 3.91 14.58 0.06
N SER A 139 3.88 13.30 0.39
CA SER A 139 3.54 12.24 -0.56
C SER A 139 2.68 11.14 0.08
N VAL A 140 1.66 10.71 -0.65
CA VAL A 140 0.81 9.57 -0.30
C VAL A 140 1.01 8.47 -1.33
N ILE A 141 1.29 7.26 -0.87
CA ILE A 141 1.41 6.08 -1.72
C ILE A 141 0.42 5.02 -1.26
N THR A 142 -0.26 4.41 -2.23
CA THR A 142 -1.02 3.17 -1.99
C THR A 142 -0.54 2.04 -2.90
N LEU A 143 -0.95 0.80 -2.59
CA LEU A 143 -0.61 -0.39 -3.36
C LEU A 143 -1.82 -0.90 -4.12
N THR A 144 -1.65 -1.07 -5.42
CA THR A 144 -2.64 -1.67 -6.31
C THR A 144 -2.09 -2.93 -7.00
N TYR A 145 -2.88 -3.52 -7.86
CA TYR A 145 -2.51 -4.72 -8.60
C TYR A 145 -3.15 -4.70 -9.98
N HIS A 146 -2.49 -5.30 -10.95
CA HIS A 146 -2.93 -5.40 -12.36
C HIS A 146 -4.36 -5.94 -12.53
N GLY A 147 -4.88 -6.68 -11.55
CA GLY A 147 -6.28 -7.10 -11.50
C GLY A 147 -7.31 -5.97 -11.52
N SER A 148 -6.90 -4.70 -11.35
CA SER A 148 -7.72 -3.51 -11.58
C SER A 148 -8.01 -3.24 -13.06
N GLN A 149 -7.14 -3.68 -13.95
CA GLN A 149 -7.16 -3.42 -15.39
C GLN A 149 -7.64 -4.63 -16.19
N GLN A 150 -7.30 -5.83 -15.76
CA GLN A 150 -7.64 -7.09 -16.40
C GLN A 150 -8.12 -8.08 -15.36
N VAL A 151 -8.98 -9.01 -15.79
CA VAL A 151 -9.48 -10.06 -14.90
C VAL A 151 -8.34 -10.97 -14.47
N ALA A 152 -8.07 -10.98 -13.17
CA ALA A 152 -7.20 -11.95 -12.53
C ALA A 152 -8.07 -13.03 -11.87
N GLN A 153 -7.88 -14.30 -12.22
CA GLN A 153 -8.63 -15.40 -11.63
C GLN A 153 -8.44 -15.46 -10.11
N ASN A 154 -9.51 -15.74 -9.37
CA ASN A 154 -9.52 -15.80 -7.91
C ASN A 154 -9.13 -14.48 -7.21
N TYR A 155 -9.32 -13.36 -7.89
CA TYR A 155 -9.12 -12.03 -7.33
C TYR A 155 -10.44 -11.26 -7.18
N ASN A 156 -11.45 -11.57 -7.99
CA ASN A 156 -12.86 -11.17 -7.93
C ASN A 156 -13.08 -9.74 -7.39
N VAL A 157 -13.73 -9.62 -6.22
CA VAL A 157 -14.09 -8.33 -5.62
C VAL A 157 -12.87 -7.42 -5.39
N MET A 158 -11.68 -7.99 -5.16
CA MET A 158 -10.46 -7.19 -5.00
C MET A 158 -10.03 -6.52 -6.30
N GLY A 159 -10.29 -7.11 -7.47
CA GLY A 159 -10.04 -6.46 -8.75
C GLY A 159 -10.87 -5.17 -8.89
N VAL A 160 -12.15 -5.26 -8.56
CA VAL A 160 -13.06 -4.10 -8.54
C VAL A 160 -12.63 -3.07 -7.51
N ALA A 161 -12.25 -3.51 -6.30
CA ALA A 161 -11.75 -2.61 -5.26
C ALA A 161 -10.45 -1.90 -5.70
N LYS A 162 -9.51 -2.60 -6.35
CA LYS A 162 -8.29 -1.98 -6.85
C LYS A 162 -8.56 -0.96 -7.98
N ALA A 163 -9.53 -1.21 -8.85
CA ALA A 163 -9.94 -0.23 -9.85
C ALA A 163 -10.52 1.05 -9.20
N ALA A 164 -11.37 0.89 -8.19
CA ALA A 164 -11.90 2.02 -7.42
C ALA A 164 -10.80 2.75 -6.63
N LEU A 165 -9.82 2.03 -6.06
CA LEU A 165 -8.65 2.60 -5.37
C LEU A 165 -7.82 3.46 -6.33
N GLU A 166 -7.56 3.00 -7.55
CA GLU A 166 -6.84 3.76 -8.58
C GLU A 166 -7.61 5.02 -9.01
N ALA A 167 -8.93 4.96 -9.06
CA ALA A 167 -9.74 6.16 -9.26
C ALA A 167 -9.58 7.14 -8.09
N SER A 168 -9.64 6.66 -6.84
CA SER A 168 -9.47 7.48 -5.63
C SER A 168 -8.10 8.18 -5.59
N VAL A 169 -7.03 7.54 -6.07
CA VAL A 169 -5.70 8.15 -6.20
C VAL A 169 -5.76 9.43 -7.05
N ARG A 170 -6.45 9.39 -8.20
CA ARG A 170 -6.58 10.56 -9.09
C ARG A 170 -7.37 11.70 -8.46
N TYR A 171 -8.47 11.39 -7.80
CA TYR A 171 -9.26 12.40 -7.10
C TYR A 171 -8.50 13.02 -5.93
N LEU A 172 -7.83 12.21 -5.10
CA LEU A 172 -7.02 12.71 -4.00
C LEU A 172 -5.81 13.52 -4.50
N ALA A 173 -5.20 13.15 -5.63
CA ALA A 173 -4.13 13.93 -6.26
C ALA A 173 -4.62 15.32 -6.69
N SER A 174 -5.83 15.40 -7.25
CA SER A 174 -6.48 16.68 -7.61
C SER A 174 -6.75 17.55 -6.38
N ASP A 175 -7.29 16.95 -5.31
CA ASP A 175 -7.68 17.69 -4.10
C ASP A 175 -6.49 18.19 -3.27
N LEU A 176 -5.39 17.42 -3.27
CA LEU A 176 -4.19 17.72 -2.46
C LEU A 176 -3.11 18.47 -3.24
N GLY A 177 -3.17 18.46 -4.58
CA GLY A 177 -2.23 19.15 -5.45
C GLY A 177 -2.04 20.62 -5.13
N PRO A 178 -3.10 21.42 -4.87
CA PRO A 178 -2.98 22.82 -4.46
C PRO A 178 -2.20 23.03 -3.16
N SER A 179 -2.10 22.01 -2.30
CA SER A 179 -1.28 22.00 -1.08
C SER A 179 0.13 21.44 -1.32
N ASN A 180 0.50 21.19 -2.59
CA ASN A 180 1.77 20.57 -2.99
C ASN A 180 1.98 19.19 -2.34
N ILE A 181 0.92 18.39 -2.20
CA ILE A 181 0.96 17.01 -1.71
C ILE A 181 0.63 16.09 -2.88
N ARG A 182 1.49 15.10 -3.12
CA ARG A 182 1.37 14.17 -4.25
C ARG A 182 0.72 12.85 -3.80
N VAL A 183 -0.09 12.24 -4.66
CA VAL A 183 -0.75 10.97 -4.39
C VAL A 183 -0.54 10.03 -5.57
N ASN A 184 0.08 8.87 -5.35
CA ASN A 184 0.36 7.90 -6.39
C ASN A 184 0.06 6.48 -5.90
N ALA A 185 -0.07 5.53 -6.81
CA ALA A 185 -0.15 4.11 -6.50
C ALA A 185 0.99 3.32 -7.15
N ILE A 186 1.41 2.24 -6.51
CA ILE A 186 2.32 1.26 -7.09
C ILE A 186 1.55 -0.02 -7.37
N SER A 187 1.52 -0.43 -8.64
CA SER A 187 1.00 -1.72 -9.08
C SER A 187 2.16 -2.71 -9.10
N ALA A 188 2.26 -3.51 -8.04
CA ALA A 188 3.31 -4.50 -7.89
C ALA A 188 2.98 -5.81 -8.59
N GLY A 189 3.98 -6.48 -9.15
CA GLY A 189 3.87 -7.88 -9.56
C GLY A 189 3.59 -8.80 -8.35
N PRO A 190 3.39 -10.11 -8.57
CA PRO A 190 3.04 -11.02 -7.49
C PRO A 190 4.22 -11.19 -6.51
N ILE A 191 3.97 -10.85 -5.26
CA ILE A 191 4.90 -10.99 -4.13
C ILE A 191 4.22 -11.87 -3.08
N ARG A 192 4.97 -12.82 -2.50
CA ARG A 192 4.48 -13.72 -1.47
C ARG A 192 4.24 -12.96 -0.16
N THR A 193 3.03 -12.44 0.03
CA THR A 193 2.60 -11.75 1.25
C THR A 193 1.58 -12.60 2.03
N LEU A 194 1.27 -12.20 3.27
CA LEU A 194 0.20 -12.81 4.05
C LEU A 194 -1.16 -12.69 3.32
N ALA A 195 -1.49 -11.53 2.78
CA ALA A 195 -2.71 -11.31 2.01
C ALA A 195 -2.79 -12.16 0.75
N ALA A 196 -1.69 -12.25 0.00
CA ALA A 196 -1.62 -13.07 -1.22
C ALA A 196 -1.74 -14.57 -0.96
N SER A 197 -1.38 -15.05 0.23
CA SER A 197 -1.50 -16.47 0.61
C SER A 197 -2.96 -16.95 0.67
N GLY A 198 -3.92 -16.04 0.78
CA GLY A 198 -5.36 -16.35 0.74
C GLY A 198 -5.92 -16.57 -0.67
N ILE A 199 -5.17 -16.23 -1.72
CA ILE A 199 -5.61 -16.33 -3.12
C ILE A 199 -5.37 -17.75 -3.64
N THR A 200 -6.44 -18.40 -4.11
CA THR A 200 -6.35 -19.72 -4.72
C THR A 200 -5.52 -19.68 -6.01
N GLY A 201 -4.57 -20.62 -6.18
CA GLY A 201 -3.70 -20.67 -7.37
C GLY A 201 -2.51 -19.70 -7.32
N PHE A 202 -2.30 -18.95 -6.22
CA PHE A 202 -1.21 -17.98 -6.12
C PHE A 202 0.20 -18.60 -6.26
N LYS A 203 0.38 -19.86 -5.80
CA LYS A 203 1.66 -20.57 -5.96
C LYS A 203 1.98 -20.83 -7.44
N ASP A 204 0.97 -21.19 -8.23
CA ASP A 204 1.14 -21.43 -9.67
C ASP A 204 1.39 -20.11 -10.41
N LEU A 205 0.72 -19.03 -10.01
CA LEU A 205 1.00 -17.70 -10.51
C LEU A 205 2.48 -17.33 -10.29
N LEU A 206 3.00 -17.50 -9.07
CA LEU A 206 4.42 -17.21 -8.78
C LEU A 206 5.37 -18.07 -9.60
N LYS A 207 5.04 -19.36 -9.82
CA LYS A 207 5.87 -20.27 -10.63
C LYS A 207 5.93 -19.87 -12.09
N ASN A 208 4.80 -19.45 -12.66
CA ASN A 208 4.66 -19.18 -14.09
C ASN A 208 4.94 -17.71 -14.47
N PHE A 209 4.95 -16.81 -13.51
CA PHE A 209 5.11 -15.38 -13.74
C PHE A 209 6.43 -15.03 -14.46
N PRO A 210 7.61 -15.59 -14.09
CA PRO A 210 8.86 -15.29 -14.80
C PRO A 210 8.81 -15.64 -16.29
N ASP A 211 8.07 -16.67 -16.66
CA ASP A 211 7.93 -17.07 -18.08
C ASP A 211 7.12 -16.07 -18.90
N GLN A 212 6.26 -15.29 -18.23
CA GLN A 212 5.38 -14.32 -18.88
C GLN A 212 5.96 -12.89 -18.82
N ALA A 213 6.71 -12.58 -17.77
CA ALA A 213 7.29 -11.24 -17.60
C ALA A 213 8.50 -11.01 -18.51
N PRO A 214 8.63 -9.85 -19.17
CA PRO A 214 9.79 -9.48 -20.00
C PRO A 214 11.14 -9.67 -19.30
N LEU A 215 11.26 -9.26 -18.03
CA LEU A 215 12.51 -9.39 -17.26
C LEU A 215 12.76 -10.80 -16.71
N ARG A 216 11.88 -11.79 -17.01
CA ARG A 216 12.05 -13.20 -16.64
C ARG A 216 12.31 -13.45 -15.17
N LYS A 217 11.75 -12.63 -14.27
CA LYS A 217 11.94 -12.74 -12.82
C LYS A 217 10.67 -12.38 -12.06
N LEU A 218 10.60 -12.81 -10.80
CA LEU A 218 9.65 -12.28 -9.85
C LEU A 218 10.08 -10.88 -9.38
N VAL A 219 9.11 -10.09 -8.95
CA VAL A 219 9.34 -8.82 -8.30
C VAL A 219 9.64 -9.04 -6.82
N SER A 220 10.59 -8.29 -6.27
CA SER A 220 10.92 -8.30 -4.86
C SER A 220 10.28 -7.14 -4.10
N GLN A 221 10.17 -7.29 -2.77
CA GLN A 221 9.76 -6.19 -1.88
C GLN A 221 10.70 -4.99 -1.97
N GLU A 222 12.00 -5.25 -2.16
CA GLU A 222 13.03 -4.23 -2.28
C GLU A 222 12.81 -3.37 -3.53
N GLU A 223 12.49 -3.97 -4.67
CA GLU A 223 12.20 -3.23 -5.91
C GLU A 223 10.96 -2.33 -5.77
N VAL A 224 9.93 -2.79 -5.06
CA VAL A 224 8.78 -1.96 -4.73
C VAL A 224 9.15 -0.86 -3.72
N GLY A 225 9.99 -1.19 -2.73
CA GLY A 225 10.52 -0.24 -1.76
C GLY A 225 11.31 0.90 -2.41
N ASN A 226 12.18 0.57 -3.36
CA ASN A 226 12.98 1.54 -4.11
C ASN A 226 12.10 2.47 -4.96
N MET A 227 11.05 1.94 -5.61
CA MET A 227 10.09 2.78 -6.33
C MET A 227 9.29 3.66 -5.38
N ALA A 228 8.86 3.15 -4.24
CA ALA A 228 8.15 3.92 -3.22
C ALA A 228 9.03 5.07 -2.69
N MET A 229 10.29 4.80 -2.41
CA MET A 229 11.28 5.78 -1.97
C MET A 229 11.46 6.88 -3.03
N PHE A 230 11.64 6.52 -4.30
CA PHE A 230 11.70 7.50 -5.40
C PHE A 230 10.45 8.37 -5.45
N LEU A 231 9.25 7.78 -5.44
CA LEU A 231 7.98 8.51 -5.49
C LEU A 231 7.75 9.41 -4.27
N CYS A 232 8.31 9.09 -3.11
CA CYS A 232 8.22 9.92 -1.91
C CYS A 232 9.32 10.96 -1.78
N SER A 233 10.37 10.86 -2.60
CA SER A 233 11.46 11.85 -2.63
C SER A 233 11.12 13.07 -3.50
N ASP A 234 11.95 14.12 -3.39
CA ASP A 234 11.83 15.32 -4.19
C ASP A 234 12.16 15.07 -5.69
N LEU A 235 12.79 13.93 -6.02
CA LEU A 235 13.04 13.51 -7.40
C LEU A 235 11.76 13.27 -8.20
N ALA A 236 10.65 12.96 -7.52
CA ALA A 236 9.35 12.76 -8.13
C ALA A 236 8.40 13.96 -7.95
N SER A 237 8.93 15.17 -7.77
CA SER A 237 8.16 16.38 -7.45
C SER A 237 7.06 16.75 -8.45
N ALA A 238 7.15 16.29 -9.69
CA ALA A 238 6.15 16.51 -10.74
C ALA A 238 5.26 15.28 -11.02
N THR A 239 5.32 14.22 -10.15
CA THR A 239 4.59 12.96 -10.36
C THR A 239 3.46 12.83 -9.35
N THR A 240 2.20 12.94 -9.80
CA THR A 240 1.01 12.76 -8.97
C THR A 240 -0.16 12.23 -9.80
N GLY A 241 -1.07 11.48 -9.17
CA GLY A 241 -2.22 10.85 -9.83
C GLY A 241 -1.88 9.60 -10.63
N GLU A 242 -0.63 9.11 -10.55
CA GLU A 242 -0.11 8.04 -11.39
C GLU A 242 -0.21 6.65 -10.74
N ILE A 243 -0.34 5.65 -11.60
CA ILE A 243 -0.23 4.24 -11.26
C ILE A 243 1.08 3.72 -11.86
N ILE A 244 2.08 3.57 -11.01
CA ILE A 244 3.42 3.14 -11.43
C ILE A 244 3.54 1.62 -11.30
N TYR A 245 3.96 0.96 -12.37
CA TYR A 245 4.08 -0.50 -12.40
C TYR A 245 5.49 -0.93 -12.01
N VAL A 246 5.56 -1.85 -11.03
CA VAL A 246 6.75 -2.59 -10.63
C VAL A 246 6.41 -4.07 -10.78
N ASP A 247 6.39 -4.56 -12.01
CA ASP A 247 5.84 -5.87 -12.38
C ASP A 247 6.74 -6.65 -13.36
N ALA A 248 8.02 -6.31 -13.44
CA ALA A 248 8.98 -6.90 -14.39
C ALA A 248 8.53 -6.80 -15.86
N GLY A 249 7.64 -5.83 -16.18
CA GLY A 249 7.08 -5.60 -17.51
C GLY A 249 5.89 -6.48 -17.87
N PHE A 250 5.37 -7.27 -16.93
CA PHE A 250 4.30 -8.26 -17.16
C PHE A 250 3.10 -7.67 -17.91
N ARG A 251 2.61 -6.50 -17.48
CA ARG A 251 1.41 -5.88 -18.08
C ARG A 251 1.57 -5.47 -19.56
N THR A 252 2.80 -5.36 -20.05
CA THR A 252 3.07 -4.89 -21.43
C THR A 252 2.96 -6.00 -22.47
N VAL A 253 2.86 -7.26 -22.04
CA VAL A 253 2.78 -8.44 -22.91
C VAL A 253 1.35 -8.96 -22.93
N SER A 254 0.74 -9.06 -24.12
CA SER A 254 -0.64 -9.55 -24.23
C SER A 254 -0.74 -11.05 -24.24
N VAL A 255 0.06 -11.75 -25.02
CA VAL A 255 0.08 -13.22 -25.14
C VAL A 255 1.50 -13.66 -25.49
N LYS A 256 1.97 -14.73 -24.85
CA LYS A 256 3.16 -15.45 -25.32
C LYS A 256 2.69 -16.48 -26.34
N ILE A 257 3.11 -16.31 -27.57
CA ILE A 257 2.92 -17.28 -28.66
C ILE A 257 4.00 -18.36 -28.57
#